data_cfe95e061d8f6051242462a555a50f77
#
_entry.id   cfe95e061d8f6051242462a555a50f77
#
_cell.length_a   1.000
_cell.length_b   1.000
_cell.length_c   1.000
_cell.angle_alpha   90.00
_cell.angle_beta   90.00
_cell.angle_gamma   90.00
#
_symmetry.space_group_name_H-M   'P 1'
#
loop_
_entity.id
_entity.type
_entity.pdbx_description
1 polymer ?
#
loop_
_entity_poly.entity_id
_entity_poly.type
_entity_poly.pdbx_seq_one_letter_code
_entity_poly.pdbx_strand_id
1 'polypeptide(L)'
;MTKNTKVNAAILIIGNEILSGRTQDTNTSSIALWLNSIGVKVDEVRVIPDIENIIVDTVNHLRKTNDYVFTTGGIGPTHDDITAQSISKAFNLKYEIHQEAFKILEAYYKVGEFNEGRQKMVWMPRNAYLILNPTSGAPGFNVENVFCLPGVPSILKSMLGGLTNKIVGGDPILSHTISLKTVESEIANSLTSVQDQNKDVEIGSYPFFQAGKLGVSIVIRSENQFKIDKCSSEILEFVNEKKIEIVVR
;
A
#
# COMPACT_ATOMS: atom_id res chain seq x y z
N MET A 1 -1.73 30.37 2.98
CA MET A 1 -2.40 29.26 3.70
C MET A 1 -2.51 28.11 2.70
N THR A 2 -1.57 27.19 2.71
CA THR A 2 -1.64 25.95 1.92
C THR A 2 -2.76 25.12 2.52
N LYS A 3 -3.80 24.83 1.72
CA LYS A 3 -4.80 23.82 2.09
C LYS A 3 -4.08 22.51 2.31
N ASN A 4 -4.05 22.04 3.55
CA ASN A 4 -3.59 20.70 3.90
C ASN A 4 -4.62 19.72 3.33
N THR A 5 -4.46 19.35 2.06
CA THR A 5 -5.33 18.38 1.40
C THR A 5 -4.82 17.01 1.79
N LYS A 6 -5.55 16.35 2.70
CA LYS A 6 -5.30 14.93 3.00
C LYS A 6 -5.47 14.14 1.72
N VAL A 7 -4.37 13.56 1.24
CA VAL A 7 -4.35 12.70 0.07
C VAL A 7 -4.53 11.26 0.52
N ASN A 8 -5.45 10.54 -0.11
CA ASN A 8 -5.76 9.17 0.26
C ASN A 8 -5.58 8.18 -0.90
N ALA A 9 -5.44 6.92 -0.53
CA ALA A 9 -5.35 5.82 -1.47
C ALA A 9 -6.09 4.57 -0.98
N ALA A 10 -6.51 3.75 -1.94
CA ALA A 10 -6.93 2.38 -1.70
C ALA A 10 -5.94 1.39 -2.30
N ILE A 11 -5.78 0.22 -1.66
CA ILE A 11 -5.01 -0.90 -2.19
C ILE A 11 -5.97 -2.02 -2.57
N LEU A 12 -5.84 -2.54 -3.78
CA LEU A 12 -6.64 -3.64 -4.31
C LEU A 12 -5.75 -4.82 -4.67
N ILE A 13 -5.88 -5.90 -3.93
CA ILE A 13 -5.18 -7.15 -4.20
C ILE A 13 -6.09 -8.03 -5.05
N ILE A 14 -5.61 -8.46 -6.20
CA ILE A 14 -6.30 -9.34 -7.13
C ILE A 14 -5.54 -10.65 -7.18
N GLY A 15 -6.14 -11.72 -6.66
CA GLY A 15 -5.48 -13.02 -6.62
C GLY A 15 -6.20 -14.06 -5.78
N ASN A 16 -6.59 -15.16 -6.41
CA ASN A 16 -7.21 -16.31 -5.76
C ASN A 16 -6.25 -17.02 -4.79
N GLU A 17 -4.93 -16.90 -4.99
CA GLU A 17 -3.91 -17.48 -4.12
C GLU A 17 -3.86 -16.81 -2.74
N ILE A 18 -4.22 -15.52 -2.67
CA ILE A 18 -4.34 -14.79 -1.41
C ILE A 18 -5.62 -15.22 -0.68
N LEU A 19 -6.75 -15.25 -1.41
CA LEU A 19 -8.05 -15.65 -0.86
C LEU A 19 -8.06 -17.10 -0.37
N SER A 20 -7.34 -17.99 -1.03
CA SER A 20 -7.20 -19.38 -0.60
C SER A 20 -6.20 -19.61 0.55
N GLY A 21 -5.47 -18.57 0.97
CA GLY A 21 -4.42 -18.67 1.99
C GLY A 21 -3.16 -19.38 1.51
N ARG A 22 -3.05 -19.71 0.22
CA ARG A 22 -1.85 -20.33 -0.37
C ARG A 22 -0.63 -19.42 -0.32
N THR A 23 -0.86 -18.12 -0.49
CA THR A 23 0.19 -17.09 -0.48
C THR A 23 -0.18 -16.04 0.57
N GLN A 24 0.79 -15.67 1.40
CA GLN A 24 0.62 -14.55 2.33
C GLN A 24 0.86 -13.23 1.60
N ASP A 25 -0.05 -12.27 1.73
CA ASP A 25 0.15 -10.93 1.21
C ASP A 25 1.23 -10.16 1.99
N THR A 26 2.20 -9.65 1.27
CA THR A 26 3.24 -8.73 1.76
C THR A 26 3.27 -7.43 0.95
N ASN A 27 2.49 -7.37 -0.13
CA ASN A 27 2.43 -6.21 -1.02
C ASN A 27 1.72 -5.03 -0.36
N THR A 28 0.63 -5.30 0.37
CA THR A 28 -0.10 -4.28 1.14
C THR A 28 0.84 -3.51 2.06
N SER A 29 1.62 -4.20 2.88
CA SER A 29 2.58 -3.55 3.79
C SER A 29 3.61 -2.70 3.03
N SER A 30 4.13 -3.20 1.91
CA SER A 30 5.13 -2.50 1.11
C SER A 30 4.57 -1.21 0.48
N ILE A 31 3.36 -1.28 -0.09
CA ILE A 31 2.68 -0.13 -0.69
C ILE A 31 2.30 0.88 0.40
N ALA A 32 1.71 0.43 1.51
CA ALA A 32 1.26 1.31 2.59
C ALA A 32 2.43 2.07 3.23
N LEU A 33 3.55 1.41 3.51
CA LEU A 33 4.74 2.06 4.06
C LEU A 33 5.31 3.10 3.09
N TRP A 34 5.38 2.77 1.79
CA TRP A 34 5.84 3.71 0.79
C TRP A 34 4.90 4.91 0.64
N LEU A 35 3.57 4.70 0.57
CA LEU A 35 2.58 5.77 0.49
C LEU A 35 2.64 6.69 1.70
N ASN A 36 2.72 6.14 2.91
CA ASN A 36 2.86 6.93 4.14
C ASN A 36 4.12 7.79 4.12
N SER A 37 5.24 7.28 3.55
CA SER A 37 6.49 8.05 3.47
C SER A 37 6.42 9.28 2.55
N ILE A 38 5.42 9.33 1.66
CA ILE A 38 5.15 10.45 0.76
C ILE A 38 3.86 11.20 1.12
N GLY A 39 3.33 10.99 2.33
CA GLY A 39 2.16 11.69 2.84
C GLY A 39 0.82 11.30 2.20
N VAL A 40 0.71 10.07 1.70
CA VAL A 40 -0.54 9.49 1.20
C VAL A 40 -1.06 8.46 2.18
N LYS A 41 -2.25 8.68 2.72
CA LYS A 41 -2.89 7.76 3.68
C LYS A 41 -3.61 6.63 2.95
N VAL A 42 -3.38 5.39 3.37
CA VAL A 42 -4.18 4.26 2.90
C VAL A 42 -5.46 4.18 3.75
N ASP A 43 -6.61 4.39 3.12
CA ASP A 43 -7.91 4.36 3.80
C ASP A 43 -8.55 2.98 3.77
N GLU A 44 -8.33 2.19 2.72
CA GLU A 44 -8.85 0.84 2.66
C GLU A 44 -7.96 -0.12 1.85
N VAL A 45 -8.07 -1.40 2.19
CA VAL A 45 -7.46 -2.51 1.46
C VAL A 45 -8.54 -3.52 1.13
N ARG A 46 -8.62 -3.94 -0.11
CA ARG A 46 -9.53 -5.02 -0.54
C ARG A 46 -8.75 -6.15 -1.18
N VAL A 47 -9.19 -7.37 -0.91
CA VAL A 47 -8.71 -8.59 -1.58
C VAL A 47 -9.88 -9.17 -2.35
N ILE A 48 -9.71 -9.37 -3.66
CA ILE A 48 -10.76 -9.88 -4.54
C ILE A 48 -10.25 -11.01 -5.42
N PRO A 49 -11.16 -11.88 -5.91
CA PRO A 49 -10.79 -12.93 -6.85
C PRO A 49 -10.47 -12.38 -8.25
N ASP A 50 -9.80 -13.22 -9.05
CA ASP A 50 -9.55 -12.99 -10.48
C ASP A 50 -10.84 -13.20 -11.30
N ILE A 51 -11.82 -12.32 -11.10
CA ILE A 51 -13.11 -12.33 -11.79
C ILE A 51 -13.38 -10.95 -12.38
N GLU A 52 -13.50 -10.87 -13.71
CA GLU A 52 -13.58 -9.60 -14.45
C GLU A 52 -14.62 -8.62 -13.88
N ASN A 53 -15.84 -9.05 -13.69
CA ASN A 53 -16.91 -8.15 -13.21
C ASN A 53 -16.61 -7.61 -11.80
N ILE A 54 -16.04 -8.45 -10.91
CA ILE A 54 -15.67 -8.04 -9.55
C ILE A 54 -14.54 -7.01 -9.61
N ILE A 55 -13.54 -7.22 -10.47
CA ILE A 55 -12.44 -6.27 -10.67
C ILE A 55 -12.99 -4.94 -11.19
N VAL A 56 -13.82 -4.97 -12.25
CA VAL A 56 -14.41 -3.78 -12.87
C VAL A 56 -15.21 -2.96 -11.87
N ASP A 57 -16.12 -3.60 -11.12
CA ASP A 57 -16.99 -2.92 -10.17
C ASP A 57 -16.19 -2.33 -9.01
N THR A 58 -15.22 -3.10 -8.48
CA THR A 58 -14.37 -2.65 -7.37
C THR A 58 -13.48 -1.47 -7.79
N VAL A 59 -12.83 -1.55 -8.93
CA VAL A 59 -12.01 -0.45 -9.46
C VAL A 59 -12.86 0.79 -9.70
N ASN A 60 -14.04 0.66 -10.30
CA ASN A 60 -14.95 1.77 -10.54
C ASN A 60 -15.46 2.44 -9.25
N HIS A 61 -15.59 1.68 -8.18
CA HIS A 61 -15.91 2.24 -6.87
C HIS A 61 -14.71 2.97 -6.27
N LEU A 62 -13.56 2.29 -6.16
CA LEU A 62 -12.37 2.81 -5.49
C LEU A 62 -11.80 4.07 -6.15
N ARG A 63 -11.74 4.12 -7.49
CA ARG A 63 -11.21 5.28 -8.23
C ARG A 63 -12.03 6.55 -8.10
N LYS A 64 -13.29 6.46 -7.68
CA LYS A 64 -14.18 7.61 -7.45
C LYS A 64 -14.11 8.13 -6.02
N THR A 65 -13.69 7.30 -5.07
CA THR A 65 -13.70 7.60 -3.64
C THR A 65 -12.30 7.86 -3.07
N ASN A 66 -11.26 7.56 -3.84
CA ASN A 66 -9.88 7.76 -3.44
C ASN A 66 -9.12 8.59 -4.49
N ASP A 67 -8.12 9.35 -4.01
CA ASP A 67 -7.23 10.10 -4.90
C ASP A 67 -6.37 9.15 -5.75
N TYR A 68 -5.96 8.01 -5.16
CA TYR A 68 -5.19 6.97 -5.84
C TYR A 68 -5.70 5.57 -5.53
N VAL A 69 -5.56 4.66 -6.51
CA VAL A 69 -5.82 3.23 -6.33
C VAL A 69 -4.60 2.45 -6.81
N PHE A 70 -4.07 1.60 -5.97
CA PHE A 70 -2.96 0.70 -6.31
C PHE A 70 -3.48 -0.72 -6.39
N THR A 71 -3.43 -1.33 -7.58
CA THR A 71 -3.75 -2.75 -7.73
C THR A 71 -2.46 -3.57 -7.74
N THR A 72 -2.50 -4.78 -7.22
CA THR A 72 -1.40 -5.74 -7.28
C THR A 72 -1.93 -7.13 -7.63
N GLY A 73 -1.28 -7.77 -8.61
CA GLY A 73 -1.66 -9.07 -9.15
C GLY A 73 -2.38 -9.03 -10.49
N GLY A 74 -2.43 -10.16 -11.16
CA GLY A 74 -3.18 -10.39 -12.39
C GLY A 74 -2.70 -9.63 -13.65
N ILE A 75 -1.41 -9.22 -13.70
CA ILE A 75 -0.81 -8.59 -14.91
C ILE A 75 0.32 -9.41 -15.53
N GLY A 76 0.39 -10.69 -15.18
CA GLY A 76 1.40 -11.63 -15.69
C GLY A 76 1.03 -12.26 -17.02
N PRO A 77 1.75 -13.34 -17.39
CA PRO A 77 1.62 -13.99 -18.69
C PRO A 77 0.59 -15.13 -18.73
N THR A 78 -0.05 -15.48 -17.62
CA THR A 78 -0.91 -16.66 -17.52
C THR A 78 -2.36 -16.36 -17.87
N HIS A 79 -3.19 -17.37 -18.04
CA HIS A 79 -4.56 -17.22 -18.53
C HIS A 79 -5.46 -16.51 -17.52
N ASP A 80 -5.17 -16.61 -16.24
CA ASP A 80 -5.85 -15.98 -15.11
C ASP A 80 -5.39 -14.54 -14.83
N ASP A 81 -4.31 -14.06 -15.48
CA ASP A 81 -3.89 -12.66 -15.42
C ASP A 81 -4.83 -11.77 -16.24
N ILE A 82 -5.96 -11.38 -15.68
CA ILE A 82 -7.01 -10.62 -16.38
C ILE A 82 -7.14 -9.16 -15.94
N THR A 83 -6.26 -8.69 -15.06
CA THR A 83 -6.33 -7.32 -14.52
C THR A 83 -6.27 -6.26 -15.60
N ALA A 84 -5.33 -6.34 -16.56
CA ALA A 84 -5.21 -5.32 -17.61
C ALA A 84 -6.45 -5.23 -18.51
N GLN A 85 -7.04 -6.36 -18.87
CA GLN A 85 -8.30 -6.41 -19.61
C GLN A 85 -9.45 -5.82 -18.80
N SER A 86 -9.55 -6.16 -17.50
CA SER A 86 -10.59 -5.67 -16.59
C SER A 86 -10.49 -4.16 -16.38
N ILE A 87 -9.28 -3.63 -16.25
CA ILE A 87 -9.05 -2.17 -16.18
C ILE A 87 -9.46 -1.49 -17.48
N SER A 88 -9.14 -2.07 -18.65
CA SER A 88 -9.62 -1.55 -19.93
C SER A 88 -11.13 -1.42 -19.96
N LYS A 89 -11.84 -2.43 -19.49
CA LYS A 89 -13.31 -2.44 -19.40
C LYS A 89 -13.84 -1.42 -18.39
N ALA A 90 -13.22 -1.31 -17.20
CA ALA A 90 -13.61 -0.37 -16.16
C ALA A 90 -13.55 1.10 -16.63
N PHE A 91 -12.58 1.41 -17.49
CA PHE A 91 -12.40 2.75 -18.07
C PHE A 91 -13.04 2.92 -19.44
N ASN A 92 -13.72 1.90 -19.97
CA ASN A 92 -14.26 1.88 -21.32
C ASN A 92 -13.18 2.22 -22.39
N LEU A 93 -11.97 1.67 -22.20
CA LEU A 93 -10.84 1.83 -23.11
C LEU A 93 -10.64 0.56 -23.93
N LYS A 94 -10.06 0.71 -25.12
CA LYS A 94 -9.68 -0.44 -25.94
C LYS A 94 -8.50 -1.17 -25.26
N TYR A 95 -8.59 -2.48 -25.17
CA TYR A 95 -7.50 -3.36 -24.74
C TYR A 95 -6.67 -3.70 -26.00
N GLU A 96 -5.41 -3.30 -26.03
CA GLU A 96 -4.55 -3.42 -27.21
C GLU A 96 -3.06 -3.51 -26.85
N ILE A 97 -2.23 -3.88 -27.81
CA ILE A 97 -0.77 -3.93 -27.61
C ILE A 97 -0.22 -2.52 -27.38
N HIS A 98 0.45 -2.33 -26.25
CA HIS A 98 1.19 -1.12 -25.95
C HIS A 98 2.56 -1.14 -26.64
N GLN A 99 2.78 -0.30 -27.64
CA GLN A 99 3.94 -0.37 -28.53
C GLN A 99 5.28 -0.17 -27.80
N GLU A 100 5.34 0.69 -26.81
CA GLU A 100 6.56 0.91 -26.02
C GLU A 100 6.84 -0.30 -25.12
N ALA A 101 5.83 -0.86 -24.45
CA ALA A 101 5.97 -2.08 -23.63
C ALA A 101 6.43 -3.26 -24.49
N PHE A 102 5.91 -3.38 -25.71
CA PHE A 102 6.34 -4.40 -26.67
C PHE A 102 7.84 -4.29 -26.97
N LYS A 103 8.32 -3.10 -27.33
CA LYS A 103 9.74 -2.86 -27.60
C LYS A 103 10.64 -3.15 -26.39
N ILE A 104 10.18 -2.78 -25.21
CA ILE A 104 10.91 -3.05 -23.95
C ILE A 104 11.07 -4.56 -23.76
N LEU A 105 10.00 -5.34 -23.88
CA LEU A 105 10.06 -6.79 -23.66
C LEU A 105 10.74 -7.55 -24.80
N GLU A 106 10.56 -7.12 -26.04
CA GLU A 106 11.28 -7.67 -27.19
C GLU A 106 12.80 -7.50 -27.04
N ALA A 107 13.26 -6.34 -26.54
CA ALA A 107 14.67 -6.11 -26.27
C ALA A 107 15.19 -6.82 -25.01
N TYR A 108 14.32 -7.10 -24.04
CA TYR A 108 14.68 -7.78 -22.81
C TYR A 108 14.90 -9.29 -22.99
N TYR A 109 14.06 -9.94 -23.81
CA TYR A 109 14.14 -11.38 -24.04
C TYR A 109 15.08 -11.71 -25.21
N LYS A 110 15.70 -12.89 -25.12
CA LYS A 110 16.48 -13.42 -26.24
C LYS A 110 15.59 -13.74 -27.45
N VAL A 111 16.18 -13.76 -28.63
CA VAL A 111 15.48 -14.14 -29.85
C VAL A 111 14.75 -15.47 -29.69
N GLY A 112 13.45 -15.48 -29.98
CA GLY A 112 12.58 -16.65 -29.84
C GLY A 112 12.01 -16.88 -28.43
N GLU A 113 12.44 -16.14 -27.41
CA GLU A 113 11.90 -16.28 -26.04
C GLU A 113 10.71 -15.37 -25.77
N PHE A 114 10.48 -14.33 -26.56
CA PHE A 114 9.31 -13.44 -26.45
C PHE A 114 8.10 -14.08 -27.14
N ASN A 115 7.62 -15.17 -26.54
CA ASN A 115 6.49 -15.96 -27.03
C ASN A 115 5.13 -15.32 -26.70
N GLU A 116 4.03 -15.90 -27.20
CA GLU A 116 2.66 -15.39 -27.04
C GLU A 116 2.27 -15.15 -25.57
N GLY A 117 2.64 -16.07 -24.67
CA GLY A 117 2.39 -15.89 -23.24
C GLY A 117 3.05 -14.62 -22.70
N ARG A 118 4.33 -14.39 -23.05
CA ARG A 118 5.05 -13.17 -22.64
C ARG A 118 4.51 -11.91 -23.31
N GLN A 119 4.03 -12.02 -24.56
CA GLN A 119 3.39 -10.93 -25.27
C GLN A 119 2.07 -10.48 -24.62
N LYS A 120 1.40 -11.37 -23.86
CA LYS A 120 0.21 -10.97 -23.09
C LYS A 120 0.50 -9.81 -22.14
N MET A 121 1.71 -9.74 -21.56
CA MET A 121 2.09 -8.68 -20.61
C MET A 121 2.23 -7.28 -21.24
N VAL A 122 2.16 -7.16 -22.56
CA VAL A 122 2.16 -5.86 -23.26
C VAL A 122 0.78 -5.43 -23.75
N TRP A 123 -0.23 -6.25 -23.50
CA TRP A 123 -1.61 -5.87 -23.74
C TRP A 123 -2.11 -5.02 -22.57
N MET A 124 -2.52 -3.80 -22.85
CA MET A 124 -2.88 -2.80 -21.85
C MET A 124 -4.06 -1.95 -22.31
N PRO A 125 -4.70 -1.19 -21.41
CA PRO A 125 -5.64 -0.17 -21.82
C PRO A 125 -4.99 0.85 -22.75
N ARG A 126 -5.73 1.28 -23.79
CA ARG A 126 -5.28 2.36 -24.68
C ARG A 126 -4.87 3.60 -23.87
N ASN A 127 -3.74 4.19 -24.23
CA ASN A 127 -3.15 5.36 -23.56
C ASN A 127 -2.73 5.13 -22.09
N ALA A 128 -2.53 3.89 -21.67
CA ALA A 128 -1.92 3.62 -20.36
C ALA A 128 -0.48 4.18 -20.31
N TYR A 129 -0.09 4.72 -19.18
CA TYR A 129 1.30 5.13 -18.93
C TYR A 129 2.07 3.97 -18.31
N LEU A 130 3.28 3.71 -18.79
CA LEU A 130 4.10 2.62 -18.26
C LEU A 130 4.69 2.95 -16.90
N ILE A 131 4.68 1.93 -16.04
CA ILE A 131 5.44 1.88 -14.78
C ILE A 131 6.59 0.92 -15.03
N LEU A 132 7.80 1.46 -15.16
CA LEU A 132 8.96 0.66 -15.53
C LEU A 132 9.33 -0.33 -14.43
N ASN A 133 9.73 -1.51 -14.85
CA ASN A 133 10.15 -2.59 -13.98
C ASN A 133 11.66 -2.86 -14.18
N PRO A 134 12.51 -2.39 -13.25
CA PRO A 134 13.96 -2.56 -13.39
C PRO A 134 14.44 -3.99 -13.14
N THR A 135 13.59 -4.87 -12.58
CA THR A 135 13.98 -6.21 -12.17
C THR A 135 13.76 -7.27 -13.24
N SER A 136 12.58 -7.27 -13.89
CA SER A 136 12.20 -8.33 -14.84
C SER A 136 11.72 -7.79 -16.20
N GLY A 137 11.85 -6.50 -16.44
CA GLY A 137 11.51 -5.86 -17.72
C GLY A 137 10.02 -5.66 -17.97
N ALA A 138 9.15 -6.58 -17.54
CA ALA A 138 7.71 -6.48 -17.77
C ALA A 138 7.10 -5.31 -16.98
N PRO A 139 6.63 -4.23 -17.66
CA PRO A 139 6.17 -3.04 -16.97
C PRO A 139 4.79 -3.26 -16.35
N GLY A 140 4.50 -2.54 -15.26
CA GLY A 140 3.15 -2.23 -14.86
C GLY A 140 2.62 -1.05 -15.67
N PHE A 141 1.42 -0.61 -15.35
CA PHE A 141 0.81 0.52 -16.04
C PHE A 141 -0.09 1.35 -15.13
N ASN A 142 -0.38 2.56 -15.57
CA ASN A 142 -1.32 3.44 -14.88
C ASN A 142 -2.33 4.02 -15.89
N VAL A 143 -3.58 4.11 -15.44
CA VAL A 143 -4.69 4.78 -16.13
C VAL A 143 -5.34 5.74 -15.14
N GLU A 144 -5.35 7.03 -15.46
CA GLU A 144 -5.82 8.07 -14.54
C GLU A 144 -5.19 7.93 -13.14
N ASN A 145 -6.00 7.71 -12.10
CA ASN A 145 -5.55 7.51 -10.73
C ASN A 145 -5.38 6.03 -10.30
N VAL A 146 -5.44 5.08 -11.24
CA VAL A 146 -5.29 3.65 -10.97
C VAL A 146 -3.93 3.15 -11.44
N PHE A 147 -3.12 2.64 -10.52
CA PHE A 147 -1.76 2.13 -10.72
C PHE A 147 -1.76 0.61 -10.60
N CYS A 148 -1.40 -0.10 -11.67
CA CYS A 148 -1.43 -1.55 -11.75
C CYS A 148 -0.01 -2.12 -11.66
N LEU A 149 0.26 -2.87 -10.59
CA LEU A 149 1.55 -3.43 -10.23
C LEU A 149 1.50 -4.98 -10.21
N PRO A 150 2.63 -5.66 -10.42
CA PRO A 150 2.68 -7.13 -10.37
C PRO A 150 2.47 -7.67 -8.95
N GLY A 151 2.02 -8.93 -8.87
CA GLY A 151 1.84 -9.64 -7.58
C GLY A 151 3.15 -10.04 -6.90
N VAL A 152 4.27 -10.16 -7.64
CA VAL A 152 5.57 -10.61 -7.10
C VAL A 152 6.19 -9.52 -6.20
N PRO A 153 6.38 -9.77 -4.89
CA PRO A 153 6.74 -8.71 -3.93
C PRO A 153 8.07 -8.01 -4.22
N SER A 154 9.10 -8.76 -4.63
CA SER A 154 10.42 -8.17 -4.95
C SER A 154 10.36 -7.25 -6.16
N ILE A 155 9.56 -7.59 -7.15
CA ILE A 155 9.35 -6.77 -8.36
C ILE A 155 8.56 -5.52 -8.00
N LEU A 156 7.43 -5.69 -7.31
CA LEU A 156 6.59 -4.56 -6.85
C LEU A 156 7.44 -3.53 -6.09
N LYS A 157 8.22 -3.97 -5.10
CA LYS A 157 9.08 -3.07 -4.32
C LYS A 157 10.05 -2.27 -5.19
N SER A 158 10.65 -2.91 -6.20
CA SER A 158 11.59 -2.24 -7.11
C SER A 158 10.91 -1.17 -7.98
N MET A 159 9.60 -1.30 -8.22
CA MET A 159 8.83 -0.37 -9.05
C MET A 159 8.32 0.85 -8.28
N LEU A 160 8.07 0.73 -6.96
CA LEU A 160 7.51 1.82 -6.15
C LEU A 160 8.38 3.09 -6.19
N GLY A 161 9.71 2.96 -6.14
CA GLY A 161 10.64 4.10 -6.22
C GLY A 161 10.47 4.94 -7.48
N GLY A 162 10.12 4.32 -8.60
CA GLY A 162 9.87 5.01 -9.89
C GLY A 162 8.57 5.81 -9.92
N LEU A 163 7.69 5.65 -8.93
CA LEU A 163 6.40 6.33 -8.85
C LEU A 163 6.43 7.62 -8.02
N THR A 164 7.48 7.87 -7.24
CA THR A 164 7.54 8.99 -6.29
C THR A 164 7.27 10.35 -6.95
N ASN A 165 7.75 10.56 -8.17
CA ASN A 165 7.51 11.81 -8.90
C ASN A 165 6.18 11.86 -9.67
N LYS A 166 5.41 10.76 -9.66
CA LYS A 166 4.09 10.66 -10.33
C LYS A 166 2.93 10.82 -9.36
N ILE A 167 3.20 10.76 -8.06
CA ILE A 167 2.21 10.87 -7.00
C ILE A 167 2.37 12.23 -6.32
N VAL A 168 1.29 12.98 -6.26
CA VAL A 168 1.24 14.20 -5.46
C VAL A 168 0.84 13.77 -4.06
N GLY A 169 1.81 13.73 -3.15
CA GLY A 169 1.59 13.42 -1.74
C GLY A 169 1.24 14.65 -0.92
N GLY A 170 0.97 14.41 0.36
CA GLY A 170 0.82 15.43 1.39
C GLY A 170 2.04 15.51 2.30
N ASP A 171 1.85 16.03 3.51
CA ASP A 171 2.88 15.97 4.55
C ASP A 171 3.03 14.52 5.04
N PRO A 172 4.28 13.99 5.13
CA PRO A 172 4.49 12.63 5.62
C PRO A 172 3.93 12.43 7.02
N ILE A 173 3.28 11.29 7.24
CA ILE A 173 2.81 10.91 8.57
C ILE A 173 4.01 10.44 9.39
N LEU A 174 4.39 11.24 10.36
CA LEU A 174 5.44 10.91 11.32
C LEU A 174 4.91 9.93 12.36
N SER A 175 5.79 9.10 12.91
CA SER A 175 5.42 8.16 13.98
C SER A 175 6.49 8.10 15.05
N HIS A 176 6.05 7.95 16.31
CA HIS A 176 6.91 7.65 17.46
C HIS A 176 6.37 6.44 18.20
N THR A 177 7.26 5.54 18.61
CA THR A 177 6.86 4.30 19.28
C THR A 177 7.46 4.25 20.68
N ILE A 178 6.60 4.00 21.67
CA ILE A 178 6.98 3.75 23.06
C ILE A 178 6.62 2.28 23.39
N SER A 179 7.62 1.46 23.67
CA SER A 179 7.40 0.05 24.02
C SER A 179 7.44 -0.14 25.53
N LEU A 180 6.44 -0.81 26.10
CA LEU A 180 6.21 -0.97 27.51
C LEU A 180 6.14 -2.46 27.89
N LYS A 181 6.63 -2.81 29.06
CA LYS A 181 6.47 -4.13 29.66
C LYS A 181 5.20 -4.17 30.51
N THR A 182 4.07 -4.27 29.84
CA THR A 182 2.75 -4.28 30.46
C THR A 182 1.75 -4.95 29.52
N VAL A 183 0.49 -5.03 29.91
CA VAL A 183 -0.63 -5.50 29.10
C VAL A 183 -1.57 -4.33 28.76
N GLU A 184 -2.26 -4.41 27.64
CA GLU A 184 -3.14 -3.33 27.16
C GLU A 184 -4.20 -2.92 28.20
N SER A 185 -4.76 -3.89 28.95
CA SER A 185 -5.79 -3.61 29.96
C SER A 185 -5.34 -2.70 31.09
N GLU A 186 -4.05 -2.69 31.42
CA GLU A 186 -3.50 -1.82 32.50
C GLU A 186 -3.34 -0.35 32.05
N ILE A 187 -3.24 -0.11 30.75
CA ILE A 187 -3.02 1.23 30.19
C ILE A 187 -4.21 1.78 29.40
N ALA A 188 -5.23 0.96 29.14
CA ALA A 188 -6.36 1.31 28.26
C ALA A 188 -7.03 2.64 28.65
N ASN A 189 -7.40 2.81 29.93
CA ASN A 189 -8.06 4.04 30.40
C ASN A 189 -7.15 5.28 30.28
N SER A 190 -5.86 5.14 30.58
CA SER A 190 -4.89 6.22 30.45
C SER A 190 -4.69 6.61 28.99
N LEU A 191 -4.58 5.63 28.09
CA LEU A 191 -4.48 5.87 26.64
C LEU A 191 -5.73 6.54 26.09
N THR A 192 -6.92 6.13 26.52
CA THR A 192 -8.18 6.77 26.12
C THR A 192 -8.19 8.24 26.53
N SER A 193 -7.79 8.53 27.76
CA SER A 193 -7.71 9.93 28.25
C SER A 193 -6.75 10.78 27.42
N VAL A 194 -5.56 10.25 27.09
CA VAL A 194 -4.58 10.96 26.26
C VAL A 194 -5.11 11.15 24.83
N GLN A 195 -5.76 10.12 24.24
CA GLN A 195 -6.37 10.22 22.90
C GLN A 195 -7.47 11.29 22.85
N ASP A 196 -8.33 11.37 23.87
CA ASP A 196 -9.42 12.35 23.93
C ASP A 196 -8.92 13.78 23.98
N GLN A 197 -7.77 14.00 24.60
CA GLN A 197 -7.11 15.32 24.70
C GLN A 197 -6.30 15.66 23.44
N ASN A 198 -5.93 14.68 22.62
CA ASN A 198 -5.09 14.82 21.44
C ASN A 198 -5.79 14.29 20.17
N LYS A 199 -6.94 14.88 19.82
CA LYS A 199 -7.78 14.44 18.67
C LYS A 199 -7.10 14.50 17.30
N ASP A 200 -6.04 15.29 17.18
CA ASP A 200 -5.26 15.45 15.94
C ASP A 200 -4.06 14.50 15.86
N VAL A 201 -3.95 13.58 16.81
CA VAL A 201 -2.92 12.55 16.88
C VAL A 201 -3.61 11.19 16.91
N GLU A 202 -3.11 10.24 16.16
CA GLU A 202 -3.58 8.85 16.18
C GLU A 202 -2.71 8.05 17.14
N ILE A 203 -3.32 7.42 18.16
CA ILE A 203 -2.61 6.56 19.12
C ILE A 203 -3.10 5.13 18.92
N GLY A 204 -2.18 4.22 18.55
CA GLY A 204 -2.43 2.79 18.48
C GLY A 204 -1.68 2.03 19.57
N SER A 205 -2.29 0.97 20.13
CA SER A 205 -1.62 0.03 21.00
C SER A 205 -1.51 -1.33 20.34
N TYR A 206 -0.32 -1.92 20.39
CA TYR A 206 -0.01 -3.17 19.70
C TYR A 206 0.70 -4.13 20.68
N PRO A 207 0.00 -5.17 21.16
CA PRO A 207 0.62 -6.16 22.02
C PRO A 207 1.69 -6.94 21.27
N PHE A 208 2.77 -7.28 21.97
CA PHE A 208 3.81 -8.12 21.43
C PHE A 208 4.23 -9.19 22.44
N PHE A 209 4.68 -10.31 21.91
CA PHE A 209 5.33 -11.36 22.67
C PHE A 209 6.66 -11.69 22.02
N GLN A 210 7.77 -11.31 22.65
CA GLN A 210 9.10 -11.51 22.11
C GLN A 210 10.05 -12.06 23.18
N ALA A 211 10.75 -13.15 22.86
CA ALA A 211 11.70 -13.80 23.75
C ALA A 211 11.13 -14.13 25.16
N GLY A 212 9.88 -14.60 25.24
CA GLY A 212 9.20 -14.92 26.49
C GLY A 212 8.71 -13.70 27.29
N LYS A 213 8.84 -12.50 26.75
CA LYS A 213 8.39 -11.24 27.37
C LYS A 213 7.15 -10.72 26.67
N LEU A 214 6.10 -10.47 27.46
CA LEU A 214 4.89 -9.79 27.03
C LEU A 214 5.09 -8.28 27.13
N GLY A 215 4.57 -7.54 26.18
CA GLY A 215 4.60 -6.08 26.21
C GLY A 215 3.60 -5.44 25.24
N VAL A 216 3.56 -4.12 25.28
CA VAL A 216 2.71 -3.31 24.38
C VAL A 216 3.55 -2.20 23.75
N SER A 217 3.47 -2.05 22.44
CA SER A 217 4.02 -0.91 21.72
C SER A 217 2.92 0.12 21.51
N ILE A 218 3.08 1.31 22.05
CA ILE A 218 2.22 2.46 21.79
C ILE A 218 2.82 3.20 20.61
N VAL A 219 2.06 3.35 19.52
CA VAL A 219 2.48 4.06 18.31
C VAL A 219 1.67 5.34 18.19
N ILE A 220 2.35 6.46 18.19
CA ILE A 220 1.79 7.80 18.08
C ILE A 220 2.05 8.30 16.66
N ARG A 221 1.01 8.73 15.94
CA ARG A 221 1.12 9.20 14.54
C ARG A 221 0.51 10.57 14.38
N SER A 222 1.19 11.46 13.66
CA SER A 222 0.69 12.79 13.27
C SER A 222 1.54 13.34 12.11
N GLU A 223 1.02 14.29 11.37
CA GLU A 223 1.77 15.12 10.43
C GLU A 223 2.67 16.16 11.13
N ASN A 224 2.51 16.34 12.45
CA ASN A 224 3.18 17.39 13.23
C ASN A 224 4.02 16.79 14.37
N GLN A 225 5.35 16.96 14.29
CA GLN A 225 6.28 16.46 15.29
C GLN A 225 6.01 17.02 16.70
N PHE A 226 5.68 18.30 16.83
CA PHE A 226 5.37 18.92 18.12
C PHE A 226 4.17 18.25 18.82
N LYS A 227 3.14 17.84 18.04
CA LYS A 227 1.99 17.11 18.59
C LYS A 227 2.37 15.72 19.05
N ILE A 228 3.26 15.05 18.32
CA ILE A 228 3.82 13.74 18.70
C ILE A 228 4.58 13.86 20.02
N ASP A 229 5.48 14.84 20.11
CA ASP A 229 6.31 15.06 21.30
C ASP A 229 5.46 15.36 22.54
N LYS A 230 4.45 16.23 22.39
CA LYS A 230 3.49 16.53 23.46
C LYS A 230 2.76 15.26 23.92
N CYS A 231 2.17 14.54 22.99
CA CYS A 231 1.44 13.30 23.27
C CYS A 231 2.36 12.24 23.91
N SER A 232 3.59 12.11 23.44
CA SER A 232 4.61 11.23 24.02
C SER A 232 4.91 11.59 25.45
N SER A 233 5.01 12.88 25.79
CA SER A 233 5.26 13.35 27.17
C SER A 233 4.10 12.97 28.09
N GLU A 234 2.86 13.18 27.68
CA GLU A 234 1.66 12.79 28.43
C GLU A 234 1.59 11.28 28.68
N ILE A 235 1.99 10.46 27.68
CA ILE A 235 2.09 9.01 27.84
C ILE A 235 3.19 8.62 28.84
N LEU A 236 4.36 9.26 28.76
CA LEU A 236 5.46 9.00 29.68
C LEU A 236 5.13 9.40 31.13
N GLU A 237 4.30 10.42 31.34
CA GLU A 237 3.82 10.83 32.67
C GLU A 237 3.06 9.68 33.34
N PHE A 238 2.01 9.15 32.73
CA PHE A 238 1.26 8.05 33.34
C PHE A 238 2.06 6.73 33.43
N VAL A 239 3.00 6.49 32.50
CA VAL A 239 3.92 5.35 32.55
C VAL A 239 4.79 5.42 33.79
N ASN A 240 5.33 6.60 34.10
CA ASN A 240 6.13 6.86 35.31
C ASN A 240 5.30 6.75 36.60
N GLU A 241 4.09 7.33 36.61
CA GLU A 241 3.17 7.26 37.77
C GLU A 241 2.81 5.80 38.08
N LYS A 242 2.54 5.00 37.06
CA LYS A 242 2.24 3.55 37.19
C LYS A 242 3.48 2.68 37.38
N LYS A 243 4.70 3.25 37.35
CA LYS A 243 5.97 2.54 37.42
C LYS A 243 6.12 1.42 36.39
N ILE A 244 5.64 1.63 35.20
CA ILE A 244 5.73 0.68 34.08
C ILE A 244 7.13 0.78 33.45
N GLU A 245 7.77 -0.38 33.24
CA GLU A 245 9.11 -0.46 32.63
C GLU A 245 9.03 -0.16 31.11
N ILE A 246 9.87 0.77 30.65
CA ILE A 246 10.02 1.07 29.21
C ILE A 246 11.03 0.08 28.63
N VAL A 247 10.67 -0.53 27.50
CA VAL A 247 11.54 -1.46 26.77
C VAL A 247 12.20 -0.72 25.61
N VAL A 248 13.52 -0.63 25.63
CA VAL A 248 14.31 -0.13 24.49
C VAL A 248 14.38 -1.22 23.43
N ARG A 249 13.96 -0.90 22.20
CA ARG A 249 14.03 -1.80 21.04
C ARG A 249 15.06 -1.34 20.04
#